data_456cfa95769d50a78f9e6dc888efe3ac
#
_entry.id   456cfa95769d50a78f9e6dc888efe3ac
#
_cell.length_a   1.000
_cell.length_b   1.000
_cell.length_c   1.000
_cell.angle_alpha   90.00
_cell.angle_beta   90.00
_cell.angle_gamma   90.00
#
_symmetry.space_group_name_H-M   'P 1'
#
loop_
_entity.id
_entity.type
_entity.pdbx_description
1 polymer ?
#
loop_
_entity_poly.entity_id
_entity_poly.type
_entity_poly.pdbx_seq_one_letter_code
_entity_poly.pdbx_strand_id
1 'polypeptide(L)'
;MFDKVTKSIRVISAAAVEKANSGHPGMPMGMAEVGTVLFKNVLKVSNKQPDWINRDRFVLSAGHGSMLLYSLLHFNNFDISIDDIKQFRQLDSKTAGHPEVDTSLGIDI
;
A
#
# COMPACT_ATOMS: atom_id res chain seq x y z
N MET A 1 14.88 9.73 -7.51
CA MET A 1 13.89 9.66 -6.41
C MET A 1 12.81 8.63 -6.68
N PHE A 2 12.03 8.79 -7.77
CA PHE A 2 10.99 7.83 -8.11
C PHE A 2 11.53 6.42 -8.34
N ASP A 3 12.67 6.28 -9.00
CA ASP A 3 13.26 4.97 -9.28
C ASP A 3 13.52 4.18 -8.00
N LYS A 4 14.01 4.84 -6.96
CA LYS A 4 14.31 4.18 -5.70
C LYS A 4 13.04 3.68 -5.03
N VAL A 5 11.99 4.50 -5.02
CA VAL A 5 10.71 4.14 -4.42
C VAL A 5 10.06 3.00 -5.19
N THR A 6 10.02 3.08 -6.52
CA THR A 6 9.39 2.04 -7.33
C THR A 6 10.10 0.70 -7.19
N LYS A 7 11.44 0.71 -7.19
CA LYS A 7 12.21 -0.51 -6.95
C LYS A 7 11.94 -1.07 -5.56
N SER A 8 11.86 -0.21 -4.56
CA SER A 8 11.57 -0.63 -3.19
C SER A 8 10.17 -1.24 -3.07
N ILE A 9 9.18 -0.66 -3.74
CA ILE A 9 7.83 -1.23 -3.78
C ILE A 9 7.86 -2.65 -4.34
N ARG A 10 8.57 -2.85 -5.44
CA ARG A 10 8.67 -4.17 -6.07
C ARG A 10 9.35 -5.18 -5.16
N VAL A 11 10.48 -4.79 -4.56
CA VAL A 11 11.24 -5.68 -3.68
C VAL A 11 10.44 -6.03 -2.43
N ILE A 12 9.85 -5.04 -1.79
CA ILE A 12 9.08 -5.25 -0.56
C ILE A 12 7.85 -6.12 -0.84
N SER A 13 7.17 -5.87 -1.96
CA SER A 13 5.99 -6.64 -2.32
C SER A 13 6.34 -8.10 -2.61
N ALA A 14 7.43 -8.34 -3.34
CA ALA A 14 7.90 -9.69 -3.62
C ALA A 14 8.29 -10.40 -2.32
N ALA A 15 9.01 -9.71 -1.44
CA ALA A 15 9.44 -10.26 -0.16
C ALA A 15 8.26 -10.58 0.75
N ALA A 16 7.25 -9.73 0.79
CA ALA A 16 6.06 -9.95 1.62
C ALA A 16 5.26 -11.16 1.14
N VAL A 17 5.07 -11.28 -0.18
CA VAL A 17 4.38 -12.42 -0.78
C VAL A 17 5.16 -13.70 -0.51
N GLU A 18 6.47 -13.67 -0.68
CA GLU A 18 7.35 -14.81 -0.42
C GLU A 18 7.26 -15.26 1.04
N LYS A 19 7.37 -14.31 1.97
CA LYS A 19 7.30 -14.61 3.40
C LYS A 19 5.95 -15.19 3.79
N ALA A 20 4.86 -14.64 3.25
CA ALA A 20 3.51 -15.12 3.53
C ALA A 20 3.23 -16.46 2.83
N ASN A 21 4.04 -16.82 1.85
CA ASN A 21 3.79 -17.94 0.95
C ASN A 21 2.40 -17.87 0.33
N SER A 22 1.93 -16.67 0.06
CA SER A 22 0.57 -16.38 -0.42
C SER A 22 0.50 -14.95 -0.88
N GLY A 23 -0.27 -14.67 -1.92
CA GLY A 23 -0.51 -13.32 -2.39
C GLY A 23 -0.27 -13.18 -3.89
N HIS A 24 -0.42 -11.94 -4.38
CA HIS A 24 -0.41 -11.63 -5.81
C HIS A 24 0.60 -10.50 -6.08
N PRO A 25 1.77 -10.80 -6.63
CA PRO A 25 2.79 -9.78 -6.87
C PRO A 25 2.59 -8.97 -8.15
N GLY A 26 1.68 -9.38 -9.04
CA GLY A 26 1.54 -8.75 -10.36
C GLY A 26 1.23 -7.27 -10.31
N MET A 27 0.26 -6.85 -9.48
CA MET A 27 -0.14 -5.46 -9.37
C MET A 27 1.01 -4.57 -8.87
N PRO A 28 1.71 -4.91 -7.77
CA PRO A 28 2.86 -4.11 -7.35
C PRO A 28 3.96 -4.04 -8.40
N MET A 29 4.20 -5.13 -9.11
CA MET A 29 5.23 -5.16 -10.15
C MET A 29 4.89 -4.26 -11.32
N GLY A 30 3.64 -4.30 -11.79
CA GLY A 30 3.23 -3.57 -12.99
C GLY A 30 2.83 -2.12 -12.74
N MET A 31 2.38 -1.79 -11.53
CA MET A 31 1.79 -0.49 -11.23
C MET A 31 2.59 0.35 -10.22
N ALA A 32 3.82 -0.06 -9.93
CA ALA A 32 4.64 0.67 -8.95
C ALA A 32 4.85 2.13 -9.37
N GLU A 33 5.13 2.41 -10.63
CA GLU A 33 5.32 3.76 -11.12
C GLU A 33 4.02 4.58 -11.06
N VAL A 34 2.92 3.99 -11.51
CA VAL A 34 1.62 4.68 -11.50
C VAL A 34 1.23 5.05 -10.07
N GLY A 35 1.33 4.11 -9.15
CA GLY A 35 1.01 4.35 -7.75
C GLY A 35 1.89 5.42 -7.13
N THR A 36 3.18 5.36 -7.41
CA THR A 36 4.13 6.34 -6.87
C THR A 36 3.81 7.75 -7.36
N VAL A 37 3.54 7.92 -8.65
CA VAL A 37 3.18 9.23 -9.21
C VAL A 37 1.88 9.75 -8.60
N LEU A 38 0.87 8.88 -8.47
CA LEU A 38 -0.40 9.26 -7.87
C LEU A 38 -0.21 9.80 -6.46
N PHE A 39 0.49 9.09 -5.60
CA PHE A 39 0.65 9.50 -4.20
C PHE A 39 1.59 10.69 -4.03
N LYS A 40 2.59 10.85 -4.90
CA LYS A 40 3.54 11.95 -4.78
C LYS A 40 3.04 13.25 -5.41
N ASN A 41 2.35 13.17 -6.56
CA ASN A 41 2.09 14.37 -7.36
C ASN A 41 0.62 14.68 -7.61
N VAL A 42 -0.29 13.72 -7.40
CA VAL A 42 -1.68 13.88 -7.84
C VAL A 42 -2.65 13.89 -6.67
N LEU A 43 -2.58 12.87 -5.82
CA LEU A 43 -3.54 12.71 -4.73
C LEU A 43 -3.33 13.73 -3.62
N LYS A 44 -4.41 14.35 -3.19
CA LYS A 44 -4.43 15.27 -2.05
C LYS A 44 -4.86 14.49 -0.83
N VAL A 45 -3.87 13.92 -0.15
CA VAL A 45 -4.06 13.10 1.05
C VAL A 45 -3.06 13.57 2.11
N SER A 46 -3.32 13.25 3.38
CA SER A 46 -2.45 13.62 4.48
C SER A 46 -2.19 12.42 5.39
N ASN A 47 -0.92 12.09 5.57
CA ASN A 47 -0.55 11.03 6.51
C ASN A 47 -0.80 11.44 7.96
N LYS A 48 -0.86 12.74 8.25
CA LYS A 48 -1.15 13.26 9.60
C LYS A 48 -2.63 13.26 9.91
N GLN A 49 -3.47 13.37 8.88
CA GLN A 49 -4.93 13.31 8.99
C GLN A 49 -5.46 12.41 7.90
N PRO A 50 -5.24 11.09 8.01
CA PRO A 50 -5.59 10.17 6.94
C PRO A 50 -7.08 10.09 6.65
N ASP A 51 -7.92 10.50 7.60
CA ASP A 51 -9.38 10.53 7.47
C ASP A 51 -9.92 11.94 7.15
N TRP A 52 -9.05 12.89 6.76
CA TRP A 52 -9.46 14.24 6.40
C TRP A 52 -10.61 14.22 5.39
N ILE A 53 -11.69 14.97 5.71
CA ILE A 53 -12.94 14.88 4.95
C ILE A 53 -12.77 15.32 3.48
N ASN A 54 -11.89 16.28 3.22
CA ASN A 54 -11.69 16.83 1.88
C ASN A 54 -10.57 16.15 1.10
N ARG A 55 -10.10 15.02 1.57
CA ARG A 55 -9.03 14.27 0.90
C ARG A 55 -9.52 13.60 -0.37
N ASP A 56 -8.59 13.35 -1.30
CA ASP A 56 -8.85 12.45 -2.41
C ASP A 56 -8.94 11.02 -1.89
N ARG A 57 -9.75 10.18 -2.55
CA ARG A 57 -9.91 8.79 -2.19
C ARG A 57 -9.26 7.91 -3.25
N PHE A 58 -8.33 7.08 -2.80
CA PHE A 58 -7.74 6.06 -3.64
C PHE A 58 -8.47 4.76 -3.38
N VAL A 59 -9.08 4.18 -4.41
CA VAL A 59 -9.81 2.92 -4.30
C VAL A 59 -9.08 1.86 -5.12
N LEU A 60 -8.66 0.80 -4.45
CA LEU A 60 -8.01 -0.34 -5.10
C LEU A 60 -9.09 -1.33 -5.52
N SER A 61 -9.63 -1.19 -6.74
CA SER A 61 -10.71 -2.07 -7.20
C SER A 61 -10.23 -3.52 -7.34
N ALA A 62 -8.97 -3.72 -7.70
CA ALA A 62 -8.34 -5.05 -7.73
C ALA A 62 -7.80 -5.37 -6.35
N GLY A 63 -8.67 -5.74 -5.42
CA GLY A 63 -8.32 -5.94 -4.02
C GLY A 63 -7.20 -6.95 -3.79
N HIS A 64 -7.02 -7.92 -4.69
CA HIS A 64 -5.93 -8.89 -4.60
C HIS A 64 -4.55 -8.23 -4.77
N GLY A 65 -4.48 -7.03 -5.35
CA GLY A 65 -3.23 -6.29 -5.48
C GLY A 65 -2.85 -5.49 -4.24
N SER A 66 -3.30 -5.89 -3.07
CA SER A 66 -3.22 -5.15 -1.82
C SER A 66 -1.81 -4.72 -1.44
N MET A 67 -0.78 -5.49 -1.76
CA MET A 67 0.59 -5.10 -1.41
C MET A 67 1.04 -3.81 -2.09
N LEU A 68 0.49 -3.49 -3.28
CA LEU A 68 0.75 -2.18 -3.87
C LEU A 68 0.28 -1.06 -2.94
N LEU A 69 -0.95 -1.16 -2.46
CA LEU A 69 -1.52 -0.14 -1.57
C LEU A 69 -0.72 -0.04 -0.27
N TYR A 70 -0.41 -1.16 0.36
CA TYR A 70 0.34 -1.14 1.62
C TYR A 70 1.73 -0.55 1.45
N SER A 71 2.41 -0.87 0.36
CA SER A 71 3.72 -0.30 0.06
C SER A 71 3.63 1.21 -0.16
N LEU A 72 2.62 1.67 -0.91
CA LEU A 72 2.41 3.09 -1.14
C LEU A 72 2.12 3.84 0.16
N LEU A 73 1.27 3.28 1.01
CA LEU A 73 0.98 3.89 2.31
C LEU A 73 2.22 3.94 3.19
N HIS A 74 3.01 2.88 3.20
CA HIS A 74 4.25 2.85 3.96
C HIS A 74 5.23 3.95 3.49
N PHE A 75 5.49 4.03 2.18
CA PHE A 75 6.46 5.00 1.66
C PHE A 75 5.95 6.44 1.68
N ASN A 76 4.67 6.65 1.93
CA ASN A 76 4.10 7.98 2.10
C ASN A 76 3.80 8.31 3.57
N ASN A 77 4.40 7.55 4.48
CA ASN A 77 4.39 7.80 5.92
C ASN A 77 3.03 7.65 6.61
N PHE A 78 2.13 6.89 6.01
CA PHE A 78 0.93 6.45 6.72
C PHE A 78 1.30 5.36 7.73
N ASP A 79 0.34 4.96 8.57
CA ASP A 79 0.62 4.08 9.69
C ASP A 79 0.66 2.59 9.29
N ILE A 80 1.45 2.30 8.28
CA ILE A 80 1.80 0.93 7.86
C ILE A 80 3.32 0.81 7.97
N SER A 81 3.79 0.11 8.97
CA SER A 81 5.22 -0.06 9.20
C SER A 81 5.79 -1.24 8.40
N ILE A 82 7.11 -1.34 8.38
CA ILE A 82 7.77 -2.53 7.82
C ILE A 82 7.35 -3.79 8.57
N ASP A 83 7.18 -3.70 9.88
CA ASP A 83 6.72 -4.86 10.66
C ASP A 83 5.29 -5.26 10.28
N ASP A 84 4.42 -4.30 9.98
CA ASP A 84 3.08 -4.60 9.46
C ASP A 84 3.16 -5.32 8.10
N ILE A 85 4.07 -4.89 7.24
CA ILE A 85 4.27 -5.54 5.93
C ILE A 85 4.80 -6.96 6.10
N LYS A 86 5.67 -7.20 7.09
CA LYS A 86 6.15 -8.55 7.41
C LYS A 86 5.02 -9.48 7.87
N GLN A 87 3.92 -8.93 8.35
CA GLN A 87 2.74 -9.68 8.76
C GLN A 87 1.69 -9.80 7.67
N PHE A 88 2.05 -9.55 6.41
CA PHE A 88 1.14 -9.62 5.28
C PHE A 88 0.38 -10.95 5.27
N ARG A 89 -0.95 -10.86 5.21
CA ARG A 89 -1.89 -11.98 5.19
C ARG A 89 -1.88 -12.86 6.44
N GLN A 90 -1.29 -12.37 7.52
CA GLN A 90 -1.36 -13.06 8.80
C GLN A 90 -2.62 -12.67 9.56
N LEU A 91 -3.10 -13.55 10.42
CA LEU A 91 -4.31 -13.32 11.20
C LEU A 91 -4.16 -12.05 12.04
N ASP A 92 -5.18 -11.21 12.02
CA ASP A 92 -5.27 -9.96 12.80
C ASP A 92 -4.22 -8.91 12.44
N SER A 93 -3.52 -9.05 11.30
CA SER A 93 -2.60 -8.02 10.86
C SER A 93 -3.33 -6.88 10.14
N LYS A 94 -2.68 -5.70 10.09
CA LYS A 94 -3.18 -4.56 9.32
C LYS A 94 -3.16 -4.81 7.81
N THR A 95 -2.38 -5.78 7.36
CA THR A 95 -2.08 -6.01 5.94
C THR A 95 -2.76 -7.28 5.44
N ALA A 96 -4.08 -7.25 5.42
CA ALA A 96 -4.89 -8.37 4.93
C ALA A 96 -4.69 -8.58 3.43
N GLY A 97 -4.97 -9.79 2.96
CA GLY A 97 -4.84 -10.13 1.55
C GLY A 97 -5.71 -9.27 0.64
N HIS A 98 -6.88 -8.87 1.11
CA HIS A 98 -7.74 -7.87 0.47
C HIS A 98 -7.94 -6.75 1.49
N PRO A 99 -7.65 -5.48 1.14
CA PRO A 99 -7.77 -4.40 2.11
C PRO A 99 -9.21 -4.22 2.57
N GLU A 100 -9.35 -3.91 3.86
CA GLU A 100 -10.63 -3.51 4.41
C GLU A 100 -10.56 -2.03 4.76
N VAL A 101 -11.69 -1.34 4.68
CA VAL A 101 -11.74 0.09 4.99
C VAL A 101 -11.20 0.33 6.40
N ASP A 102 -10.19 1.17 6.48
CA ASP A 102 -9.66 1.66 7.74
C ASP A 102 -9.03 3.03 7.46
N THR A 103 -9.82 4.07 7.64
CA THR A 103 -9.39 5.42 7.29
C THR A 103 -8.24 5.91 8.15
N SER A 104 -8.07 5.36 9.35
CA SER A 104 -6.94 5.71 10.20
C SER A 104 -5.61 5.26 9.60
N LEU A 105 -5.62 4.23 8.76
CA LEU A 105 -4.44 3.74 8.03
C LEU A 105 -4.31 4.37 6.65
N GLY A 106 -5.32 5.11 6.19
CA GLY A 106 -5.37 5.66 4.85
C GLY A 106 -6.03 4.75 3.83
N ILE A 107 -6.73 3.72 4.28
CA ILE A 107 -7.41 2.76 3.39
C ILE A 107 -8.86 3.19 3.22
N ASP A 108 -9.20 3.64 2.01
CA ASP A 108 -10.53 4.18 1.70
C ASP A 108 -11.44 3.23 0.92
N ILE A 109 -10.92 2.14 0.49
CA ILE A 109 -11.51 1.25 -0.46
C ILE A 109 -12.92 0.98 -0.43
#